data_cc88e8ad789b49964f8c7edbf29a2f52
#
_entry.id   cc88e8ad789b49964f8c7edbf29a2f52
#
_cell.length_a   1.000
_cell.length_b   1.000
_cell.length_c   1.000
_cell.angle_alpha   90.00
_cell.angle_beta   90.00
_cell.angle_gamma   90.00
#
_symmetry.space_group_name_H-M   'P 1'
#
loop_
_entity.id
_entity.type
_entity.pdbx_description
1 polymer ?
#
loop_
_entity_poly.entity_id
_entity_poly.type
_entity_poly.pdbx_seq_one_letter_code
_entity_poly.pdbx_strand_id
1 'polypeptide(L)' 'MSKTSFKAFCVEFYANHVDKTGPEVYALFEESGLMKELDDDYEDLHGMGMEALMQMFDEYLGKEVA' A
#
# COMPACT_ATOMS: atom_id res chain seq x y z
N MET A 1 12.97 -1.62 9.96
CA MET A 1 11.86 -0.66 9.69
C MET A 1 10.64 -1.08 10.51
N SER A 2 9.99 -0.12 11.17
CA SER A 2 8.78 -0.41 11.95
C SER A 2 7.56 -0.55 11.04
N LYS A 3 6.48 -1.13 11.58
CA LYS A 3 5.22 -1.22 10.83
C LYS A 3 4.74 0.16 10.39
N THR A 4 4.81 1.14 11.27
CA THR A 4 4.38 2.51 10.95
C THR A 4 5.20 3.09 9.80
N SER A 5 6.52 2.94 9.85
CA SER A 5 7.40 3.41 8.78
C SER A 5 7.13 2.67 7.47
N PHE A 6 6.90 1.38 7.55
CA PHE A 6 6.60 0.58 6.36
C PHE A 6 5.31 1.05 5.69
N LYS A 7 4.25 1.28 6.48
CA LYS A 7 2.98 1.76 5.94
C LYS A 7 3.13 3.12 5.27
N ALA A 8 3.85 4.04 5.91
CA ALA A 8 4.09 5.37 5.34
C ALA A 8 4.88 5.26 4.04
N PHE A 9 5.86 4.39 4.02
CA PHE A 9 6.69 4.14 2.85
C PHE A 9 5.83 3.63 1.68
N CYS A 10 4.95 2.67 1.96
CA CYS A 10 4.06 2.11 0.95
C CYS A 10 3.11 3.16 0.38
N VAL A 11 2.57 4.01 1.24
CA VAL A 11 1.68 5.09 0.80
C VAL A 11 2.42 6.04 -0.14
N GLU A 12 3.62 6.46 0.24
CA GLU A 12 4.40 7.38 -0.58
C GLU A 12 4.80 6.78 -1.93
N PHE A 13 5.28 5.55 -1.91
CA PHE A 13 5.69 4.89 -3.14
C PHE A 13 4.50 4.67 -4.07
N TYR A 14 3.38 4.24 -3.50
CA TYR A 14 2.20 4.01 -4.33
C TYR A 14 1.64 5.33 -4.87
N ALA A 15 1.70 6.40 -4.09
CA ALA A 15 1.27 7.72 -4.54
C ALA A 15 2.06 8.15 -5.78
N ASN A 16 3.37 7.96 -5.76
CA ASN A 16 4.21 8.26 -6.91
C ASN A 16 3.88 7.35 -8.10
N HIS A 17 3.62 6.08 -7.82
CA HIS A 17 3.32 5.09 -8.84
C HIS A 17 2.05 5.43 -9.62
N VAL A 18 1.02 5.93 -8.95
CA VAL A 18 -0.27 6.24 -9.57
C VAL A 18 -0.49 7.73 -9.80
N ASP A 19 0.51 8.54 -9.53
CA ASP A 19 0.47 10.00 -9.71
C ASP A 19 -0.65 10.65 -8.90
N LYS A 20 -0.72 10.28 -7.63
CA LYS A 20 -1.65 10.85 -6.67
C LYS A 20 -0.89 11.41 -5.47
N THR A 21 -1.59 12.13 -4.60
CA THR A 21 -0.97 12.66 -3.38
C THR A 21 -0.96 11.59 -2.28
N GLY A 22 -0.07 11.77 -1.31
CA GLY A 22 -0.01 10.89 -0.15
C GLY A 22 -1.34 10.78 0.58
N PRO A 23 -1.98 11.93 0.93
CA PRO A 23 -3.28 11.88 1.61
C PRO A 23 -4.36 11.14 0.83
N GLU A 24 -4.40 11.28 -0.49
CA GLU A 24 -5.36 10.56 -1.32
C GLU A 24 -5.13 9.05 -1.24
N VAL A 25 -3.88 8.64 -1.33
CA VAL A 25 -3.54 7.21 -1.28
C VAL A 25 -3.77 6.67 0.13
N TYR A 26 -3.46 7.45 1.16
CA TYR A 26 -3.72 7.05 2.53
C TYR A 26 -5.21 6.73 2.73
N ALA A 27 -6.08 7.64 2.27
CA ALA A 27 -7.52 7.44 2.37
C ALA A 27 -7.97 6.20 1.62
N LEU A 28 -7.41 5.98 0.43
CA LEU A 28 -7.72 4.82 -0.39
C LEU A 28 -7.33 3.52 0.31
N PHE A 29 -6.14 3.49 0.91
CA PHE A 29 -5.67 2.32 1.65
C PHE A 29 -6.56 2.04 2.87
N GLU A 30 -7.00 3.09 3.56
CA GLU A 30 -7.89 2.94 4.73
C GLU A 30 -9.24 2.40 4.30
N GLU A 31 -9.83 3.00 3.29
CA GLU A 31 -11.18 2.63 2.83
C GLU A 31 -11.25 1.24 2.24
N SER A 32 -10.22 0.83 1.54
CA SER A 32 -10.19 -0.47 0.87
C SER A 32 -9.84 -1.63 1.80
N GLY A 33 -9.31 -1.33 2.99
CA GLY A 33 -8.80 -2.35 3.91
C GLY A 33 -7.35 -2.71 3.66
N LEU A 34 -6.70 -2.10 2.68
CA LEU A 34 -5.30 -2.41 2.39
C LEU A 34 -4.39 -2.01 3.52
N MET A 35 -4.69 -0.91 4.22
CA MET A 35 -3.88 -0.49 5.36
C MET A 35 -3.85 -1.57 6.44
N LYS A 36 -4.99 -2.20 6.70
CA LYS A 36 -5.08 -3.29 7.66
C LYS A 36 -4.27 -4.50 7.18
N GLU A 37 -4.32 -4.79 5.89
CA GLU A 37 -3.54 -5.86 5.29
C GLU A 37 -2.05 -5.64 5.49
N LEU A 38 -1.58 -4.41 5.31
CA LEU A 38 -0.18 -4.06 5.54
C LEU A 38 0.23 -4.30 6.98
N ASP A 39 -0.67 -4.05 7.91
CA ASP A 39 -0.41 -4.28 9.32
C ASP A 39 -0.39 -5.77 9.66
N ASP A 40 -1.38 -6.50 9.20
CA ASP A 40 -1.55 -7.92 9.51
C ASP A 40 -0.46 -8.79 8.87
N ASP A 41 -0.07 -8.49 7.65
CA ASP A 41 0.91 -9.28 6.90
C ASP A 41 2.27 -8.60 6.80
N TYR A 42 2.57 -7.71 7.74
CA TYR A 42 3.80 -6.93 7.71
C TYR A 42 5.04 -7.78 7.51
N GLU A 43 5.15 -8.90 8.22
CA GLU A 43 6.35 -9.73 8.17
C GLU A 43 6.61 -10.29 6.78
N ASP A 44 5.56 -10.68 6.10
CA ASP A 44 5.68 -11.19 4.73
C ASP A 44 5.90 -10.05 3.74
N LEU A 45 5.15 -8.97 3.90
CA LEU A 45 5.15 -7.89 2.91
C LEU A 45 6.41 -7.05 2.94
N HIS A 46 6.97 -6.79 4.13
CA HIS A 46 8.14 -5.91 4.22
C HIS A 46 9.40 -6.53 3.60
N GLY A 47 9.38 -7.83 3.35
CA GLY A 47 10.46 -8.51 2.66
C GLY A 47 10.33 -8.51 1.14
N MET A 48 9.21 -8.04 0.61
CA MET A 48 8.97 -8.02 -0.84
C MET A 48 9.66 -6.81 -1.48
N GLY A 49 10.05 -6.96 -2.73
CA GLY A 49 10.59 -5.85 -3.49
C GLY A 49 9.49 -4.84 -3.81
N MET A 50 9.90 -3.59 -4.05
CA MET A 50 8.95 -2.51 -4.28
C MET A 50 8.08 -2.75 -5.52
N GLU A 51 8.65 -3.31 -6.57
CA GLU A 51 7.88 -3.62 -7.78
C GLU A 51 6.77 -4.62 -7.51
N ALA A 52 7.07 -5.65 -6.74
CA ALA A 52 6.08 -6.66 -6.36
C ALA A 52 4.97 -6.06 -5.50
N LEU A 53 5.33 -5.17 -4.59
CA LEU A 53 4.36 -4.48 -3.75
C LEU A 53 3.44 -3.59 -4.59
N MET A 54 4.01 -2.84 -5.53
CA MET A 54 3.21 -1.97 -6.39
C MET A 54 2.20 -2.79 -7.21
N GLN A 55 2.64 -3.90 -7.75
CA GLN A 55 1.76 -4.79 -8.51
C GLN A 55 0.66 -5.35 -7.62
N MET A 56 1.00 -5.77 -6.41
CA MET A 56 0.03 -6.30 -5.46
C MET A 56 -1.02 -5.24 -5.11
N PHE A 57 -0.59 -4.01 -4.88
CA PHE A 57 -1.51 -2.93 -4.54
C PHE A 57 -2.44 -2.61 -5.72
N ASP A 58 -1.90 -2.59 -6.94
CA ASP A 58 -2.72 -2.38 -8.14
C ASP A 58 -3.82 -3.43 -8.24
N GLU A 59 -3.46 -4.68 -8.04
CA GLU A 59 -4.42 -5.78 -8.11
C GLU A 59 -5.46 -5.70 -7.00
N TYR A 60 -5.01 -5.40 -5.79
CA TYR A 60 -5.89 -5.29 -4.63
C TYR A 60 -6.91 -4.16 -4.83
N LEU A 61 -6.42 -2.99 -5.19
CA LEU A 61 -7.25 -1.80 -5.36
C LEU A 61 -8.11 -1.87 -6.61
N GLY A 62 -7.62 -2.53 -7.65
CA GLY A 62 -8.40 -2.75 -8.86
C GLY A 62 -9.61 -3.63 -8.59
N LYS A 63 -9.47 -4.63 -7.75
CA LYS A 63 -10.58 -5.47 -7.34
C LYS A 63 -11.63 -4.70 -6.55
N GLU A 64 -11.18 -3.77 -5.71
CA GLU A 64 -12.07 -2.99 -4.87
C GLU A 64 -12.90 -2.00 -5.68
N VAL A 65 -12.33 -1.45 -6.75
CA VAL A 65 -13.02 -0.43 -7.55
C VAL A 65 -13.69 -1.01 -8.80
N ALA A 66 -13.38 -2.24 -9.10
CA ALA A 66 -14.02 -2.90 -10.24
C ALA A 66 -15.37 -3.47 -9.84
#